data_665e8227aec399e101d5c82d964ebbfc
#
_entry.id   665e8227aec399e101d5c82d964ebbfc
#
_cell.length_a   1.000
_cell.length_b   1.000
_cell.length_c   1.000
_cell.angle_alpha   90.00
_cell.angle_beta   90.00
_cell.angle_gamma   90.00
#
_symmetry.space_group_name_H-M   'P 1'
#
loop_
_entity.id
_entity.type
_entity.pdbx_description
1 polymer ?
#
loop_
_entity_poly.entity_id
_entity_poly.type
_entity_poly.pdbx_seq_one_letter_code
_entity_poly.pdbx_strand_id
1 'polypeptide(L)'
;MKITSVECYLGTGAIGGFVTMKINTDSGIYGWGEAGLAYGKSAEAAFGQCQDFGKLIIGMDPFNTEEIWEHLHRHTFWGMGGGVVITSAMAAIDIACWDIKGKALNVPVYKLLGGKTNDKLRAYASQLQFGWRKDIEARDGLTLL
;
A
#
# COMPACT_ATOMS: atom_id res chain seq x y z
N MET A 1 8.21 17.04 -10.95
CA MET A 1 6.83 16.52 -10.76
C MET A 1 6.48 16.69 -9.29
N LYS A 2 5.22 17.01 -8.96
CA LYS A 2 4.82 17.19 -7.56
C LYS A 2 3.53 16.44 -7.27
N ILE A 3 3.45 15.83 -6.11
CA ILE A 3 2.23 15.22 -5.58
C ILE A 3 1.21 16.32 -5.27
N THR A 4 0.02 16.21 -5.84
CA THR A 4 -1.06 17.21 -5.70
C THR A 4 -2.17 16.76 -4.76
N SER A 5 -2.47 15.46 -4.75
CA SER A 5 -3.48 14.88 -3.85
C SER A 5 -3.24 13.39 -3.63
N VAL A 6 -3.76 12.91 -2.52
CA VAL A 6 -3.79 11.48 -2.16
C VAL A 6 -5.22 11.09 -1.82
N GLU A 7 -5.68 10.05 -2.48
CA GLU A 7 -7.00 9.47 -2.27
C GLU A 7 -6.82 8.07 -1.65
N CYS A 8 -7.54 7.78 -0.56
CA CYS A 8 -7.50 6.49 0.11
C CYS A 8 -8.87 5.82 0.02
N TYR A 9 -8.88 4.54 -0.27
CA TYR A 9 -10.08 3.73 -0.42
C TYR A 9 -10.01 2.53 0.51
N LEU A 10 -11.01 2.38 1.39
CA LEU A 10 -11.17 1.21 2.24
C LEU A 10 -12.12 0.24 1.56
N GLY A 11 -11.60 -0.90 1.15
CA GLY A 11 -12.38 -2.00 0.61
C GLY A 11 -12.67 -3.06 1.68
N THR A 12 -13.75 -3.79 1.49
CA THR A 12 -14.10 -4.95 2.32
C THR A 12 -14.05 -6.22 1.50
N GLY A 13 -13.44 -7.25 2.02
CA GLY A 13 -13.33 -8.56 1.38
C GLY A 13 -13.83 -9.68 2.30
N ALA A 14 -13.93 -10.90 1.77
CA ALA A 14 -14.43 -12.06 2.50
C ALA A 14 -13.59 -12.45 3.74
N ILE A 15 -12.33 -12.05 3.78
CA ILE A 15 -11.38 -12.39 4.85
C ILE A 15 -10.82 -11.15 5.57
N GLY A 16 -11.32 -9.96 5.28
CA GLY A 16 -10.86 -8.71 5.88
C GLY A 16 -10.96 -7.54 4.93
N GLY A 17 -10.40 -6.40 5.35
CA GLY A 17 -10.34 -5.20 4.55
C GLY A 17 -8.99 -5.02 3.86
N PHE A 18 -8.96 -4.15 2.86
CA PHE A 18 -7.74 -3.68 2.22
C PHE A 18 -7.81 -2.17 2.03
N VAL A 19 -6.68 -1.52 1.97
CA VAL A 19 -6.59 -0.08 1.74
C VAL A 19 -5.82 0.17 0.46
N THR A 20 -6.51 0.68 -0.55
CA THR A 20 -5.87 1.14 -1.79
C THR A 20 -5.65 2.65 -1.72
N MET A 21 -4.50 3.09 -2.17
CA MET A 21 -4.10 4.48 -2.21
C MET A 21 -3.81 4.91 -3.64
N LYS A 22 -4.33 6.08 -4.03
CA LYS A 22 -4.02 6.73 -5.30
C LYS A 22 -3.32 8.04 -5.04
N ILE A 23 -2.13 8.21 -5.61
CA ILE A 23 -1.35 9.45 -5.55
C ILE A 23 -1.44 10.13 -6.91
N ASN A 24 -1.95 11.37 -6.93
CA ASN A 24 -2.05 12.20 -8.11
C ASN A 24 -0.90 13.21 -8.19
N THR A 25 -0.50 13.59 -9.39
CA THR A 25 0.58 14.56 -9.62
C THR A 25 0.13 15.72 -10.50
N ASP A 26 0.92 16.81 -10.47
CA ASP A 26 0.73 18.00 -11.31
C ASP A 26 0.90 17.74 -12.82
N SER A 27 1.52 16.61 -13.19
CA SER A 27 1.67 16.20 -14.60
C SER A 27 0.49 15.37 -15.13
N GLY A 28 -0.52 15.08 -14.30
CA GLY A 28 -1.65 14.21 -14.65
C GLY A 28 -1.32 12.70 -14.54
N ILE A 29 -0.07 12.33 -14.28
CA ILE A 29 0.30 10.95 -13.98
C ILE A 29 -0.10 10.63 -12.55
N TYR A 30 -0.64 9.45 -12.32
CA TYR A 30 -1.00 8.95 -10.99
C TYR A 30 -0.48 7.54 -10.77
N GLY A 31 -0.27 7.20 -9.51
CA GLY A 31 0.13 5.85 -9.09
C GLY A 31 -0.81 5.24 -8.07
N TRP A 32 -0.83 3.92 -8.07
CA TRP A 32 -1.58 3.11 -7.13
C TRP A 32 -0.66 2.34 -6.20
N GLY A 33 -1.05 2.26 -4.93
CA GLY A 33 -0.42 1.42 -3.93
C GLY A 33 -1.46 0.80 -3.01
N GLU A 34 -1.06 -0.20 -2.24
CA GLU A 34 -1.95 -0.90 -1.32
C GLU A 34 -1.25 -1.15 0.02
N ALA A 35 -1.96 -0.88 1.11
CA ALA A 35 -1.60 -1.32 2.45
C ALA A 35 -2.25 -2.68 2.71
N GLY A 36 -1.46 -3.75 2.58
CA GLY A 36 -1.91 -5.13 2.62
C GLY A 36 -2.14 -5.67 4.03
N LEU A 37 -3.12 -5.14 4.75
CA LEU A 37 -3.55 -5.64 6.06
C LEU A 37 -4.91 -6.33 5.93
N ALA A 38 -4.91 -7.65 6.10
CA ALA A 38 -6.02 -8.50 5.70
C ALA A 38 -7.01 -8.87 6.83
N TYR A 39 -6.67 -8.72 8.12
CA TYR A 39 -7.47 -9.29 9.19
C TYR A 39 -8.03 -8.26 10.16
N GLY A 40 -9.29 -8.45 10.55
CA GLY A 40 -9.96 -7.67 11.58
C GLY A 40 -10.00 -6.17 11.28
N LYS A 41 -9.87 -5.37 12.31
CA LYS A 41 -9.88 -3.89 12.24
C LYS A 41 -8.55 -3.26 11.81
N SER A 42 -7.55 -4.04 11.48
CA SER A 42 -6.25 -3.52 11.06
C SER A 42 -6.32 -2.72 9.75
N ALA A 43 -7.21 -3.07 8.83
CA ALA A 43 -7.42 -2.29 7.62
C ALA A 43 -7.99 -0.89 7.91
N GLU A 44 -8.93 -0.77 8.85
CA GLU A 44 -9.47 0.53 9.27
C GLU A 44 -8.38 1.40 9.93
N ALA A 45 -7.53 0.81 10.76
CA ALA A 45 -6.40 1.51 11.36
C ALA A 45 -5.38 1.97 10.30
N ALA A 46 -5.06 1.10 9.32
CA ALA A 46 -4.19 1.46 8.20
C ALA A 46 -4.81 2.54 7.31
N PHE A 47 -6.13 2.53 7.12
CA PHE A 47 -6.83 3.57 6.37
C PHE A 47 -6.62 4.95 6.97
N GLY A 48 -6.80 5.10 8.29
CA GLY A 48 -6.51 6.35 8.99
C GLY A 48 -5.05 6.77 8.84
N GLN A 49 -4.11 5.82 9.00
CA GLN A 49 -2.69 6.11 8.84
C GLN A 49 -2.32 6.52 7.40
N CYS A 50 -2.91 5.88 6.39
CA CYS A 50 -2.73 6.25 4.99
C CYS A 50 -3.21 7.68 4.71
N GLN A 51 -4.35 8.07 5.29
CA GLN A 51 -4.88 9.44 5.16
C GLN A 51 -3.95 10.48 5.81
N ASP A 52 -3.40 10.19 6.97
CA ASP A 52 -2.48 11.10 7.66
C ASP A 52 -1.16 11.24 6.90
N PHE A 53 -0.55 10.13 6.52
CA PHE A 53 0.70 10.14 5.75
C PHE A 53 0.52 10.76 4.36
N GLY A 54 -0.64 10.54 3.73
CA GLY A 54 -0.98 11.16 2.46
C GLY A 54 -0.93 12.69 2.49
N LYS A 55 -1.34 13.31 3.60
CA LYS A 55 -1.28 14.78 3.77
C LYS A 55 0.16 15.30 3.85
N LEU A 56 1.06 14.52 4.45
CA LEU A 56 2.45 14.92 4.69
C LEU A 56 3.32 14.93 3.42
N ILE A 57 2.92 14.19 2.40
CA ILE A 57 3.69 14.08 1.15
C ILE A 57 3.23 15.03 0.05
N ILE A 58 2.18 15.82 0.29
CA ILE A 58 1.70 16.82 -0.69
C ILE A 58 2.82 17.83 -1.00
N GLY A 59 3.06 18.06 -2.29
CA GLY A 59 4.11 18.94 -2.79
C GLY A 59 5.49 18.29 -2.93
N MET A 60 5.70 17.08 -2.42
CA MET A 60 6.94 16.32 -2.63
C MET A 60 7.02 15.76 -4.06
N ASP A 61 8.24 15.46 -4.50
CA ASP A 61 8.48 14.81 -5.78
C ASP A 61 8.38 13.29 -5.62
N PRO A 62 7.45 12.59 -6.30
CA PRO A 62 7.30 11.13 -6.19
C PRO A 62 8.52 10.36 -6.73
N PHE A 63 9.45 11.03 -7.43
CA PHE A 63 10.71 10.41 -7.83
C PHE A 63 11.69 10.25 -6.66
N ASN A 64 11.55 11.04 -5.60
CA ASN A 64 12.40 11.00 -4.41
C ASN A 64 11.84 10.03 -3.37
N THR A 65 11.71 8.74 -3.70
CA THR A 65 11.11 7.72 -2.82
C THR A 65 11.82 7.63 -1.48
N GLU A 66 13.16 7.72 -1.45
CA GLU A 66 13.93 7.66 -0.22
C GLU A 66 13.68 8.90 0.67
N GLU A 67 13.58 10.08 0.06
CA GLU A 67 13.23 11.31 0.79
C GLU A 67 11.84 11.21 1.41
N ILE A 68 10.87 10.71 0.66
CA ILE A 68 9.50 10.48 1.16
C ILE A 68 9.52 9.47 2.30
N TRP A 69 10.23 8.35 2.16
CA TRP A 69 10.35 7.34 3.19
C TRP A 69 10.97 7.91 4.47
N GLU A 70 12.11 8.59 4.37
CA GLU A 70 12.79 9.22 5.50
C GLU A 70 11.90 10.28 6.17
N HIS A 71 11.18 11.08 5.36
CA HIS A 71 10.25 12.06 5.88
C HIS A 71 9.15 11.40 6.73
N LEU A 72 8.50 10.37 6.23
CA LEU A 72 7.45 9.65 6.95
C LEU A 72 7.99 8.90 8.18
N HIS A 73 9.17 8.30 8.07
CA HIS A 73 9.76 7.50 9.14
C HIS A 73 10.31 8.37 10.28
N ARG A 74 11.01 9.45 9.96
CA ARG A 74 11.75 10.25 10.97
C ARG A 74 11.01 11.50 11.43
N HIS A 75 10.17 12.10 10.60
CA HIS A 75 9.51 13.37 10.90
C HIS A 75 8.08 13.21 11.44
N THR A 76 7.61 11.98 11.64
CA THR A 76 6.35 11.70 12.31
C THR A 76 6.62 11.11 13.69
N PHE A 77 5.77 11.45 14.66
CA PHE A 77 5.96 10.97 16.04
C PHE A 77 5.98 9.45 16.17
N TRP A 78 5.16 8.77 15.38
CA TRP A 78 5.02 7.30 15.43
C TRP A 78 5.85 6.55 14.39
N GLY A 79 6.43 7.24 13.41
CA GLY A 79 7.10 6.60 12.28
C GLY A 79 8.23 5.67 12.70
N MET A 80 9.12 6.14 13.56
CA MET A 80 10.26 5.33 14.06
C MET A 80 9.84 4.17 14.97
N GLY A 81 8.67 4.26 15.61
CA GLY A 81 8.12 3.17 16.40
C GLY A 81 7.72 1.96 15.56
N GLY A 82 7.48 2.18 14.29
CA GLY A 82 7.14 1.14 13.33
C GLY A 82 5.83 0.44 13.63
N GLY A 83 5.80 -0.84 13.35
CA GLY A 83 4.61 -1.67 13.47
C GLY A 83 3.88 -1.79 12.14
N VAL A 84 3.08 -2.85 12.03
CA VAL A 84 2.49 -3.26 10.75
C VAL A 84 1.56 -2.21 10.15
N VAL A 85 0.82 -1.45 10.95
CA VAL A 85 -0.07 -0.37 10.48
C VAL A 85 0.74 0.76 9.85
N ILE A 86 1.76 1.23 10.54
CA ILE A 86 2.65 2.31 10.09
C ILE A 86 3.38 1.92 8.81
N THR A 87 4.06 0.77 8.85
CA THR A 87 4.88 0.33 7.71
C THR A 87 4.05 -0.03 6.48
N SER A 88 2.83 -0.56 6.65
CA SER A 88 1.96 -0.82 5.50
C SER A 88 1.46 0.47 4.82
N ALA A 89 1.19 1.52 5.59
CA ALA A 89 0.84 2.82 5.01
C ALA A 89 2.03 3.45 4.26
N MET A 90 3.25 3.35 4.82
CA MET A 90 4.47 3.78 4.12
C MET A 90 4.71 2.97 2.84
N ALA A 91 4.52 1.65 2.89
CA ALA A 91 4.65 0.78 1.72
C ALA A 91 3.64 1.12 0.62
N ALA A 92 2.39 1.44 0.97
CA ALA A 92 1.39 1.88 0.01
C ALA A 92 1.83 3.14 -0.75
N ILE A 93 2.43 4.11 -0.05
CA ILE A 93 2.98 5.33 -0.64
C ILE A 93 4.17 5.00 -1.55
N ASP A 94 5.10 4.19 -1.08
CA ASP A 94 6.28 3.79 -1.85
C ASP A 94 5.90 3.07 -3.15
N ILE A 95 4.99 2.08 -3.07
CA ILE A 95 4.47 1.36 -4.24
C ILE A 95 3.83 2.34 -5.24
N ALA A 96 2.99 3.28 -4.78
CA ALA A 96 2.38 4.28 -5.64
C ALA A 96 3.41 5.21 -6.31
N CYS A 97 4.46 5.59 -5.60
CA CYS A 97 5.56 6.39 -6.17
C CYS A 97 6.33 5.59 -7.24
N TRP A 98 6.59 4.29 -7.02
CA TRP A 98 7.21 3.44 -8.03
C TRP A 98 6.32 3.25 -9.26
N ASP A 99 4.99 3.15 -9.08
CA ASP A 99 4.04 3.09 -10.20
C ASP A 99 4.06 4.40 -11.01
N ILE A 100 4.13 5.57 -10.35
CA ILE A 100 4.32 6.86 -11.00
C ILE A 100 5.62 6.89 -11.81
N LYS A 101 6.75 6.46 -11.22
CA LYS A 101 8.05 6.40 -11.91
C LYS A 101 7.98 5.53 -13.17
N GLY A 102 7.40 4.33 -13.04
CA GLY A 102 7.24 3.42 -14.16
C GLY A 102 6.43 4.04 -15.31
N LYS A 103 5.31 4.68 -14.98
CA LYS A 103 4.45 5.37 -15.95
C LYS A 103 5.13 6.58 -16.59
N ALA A 104 5.79 7.40 -15.78
CA ALA A 104 6.47 8.62 -16.26
C ALA A 104 7.63 8.30 -17.21
N LEU A 105 8.34 7.23 -16.95
CA LEU A 105 9.47 6.77 -17.76
C LEU A 105 9.05 5.82 -18.90
N ASN A 106 7.78 5.41 -18.93
CA ASN A 106 7.26 4.38 -19.83
C ASN A 106 8.06 3.07 -19.74
N VAL A 107 8.41 2.68 -18.52
CA VAL A 107 9.20 1.47 -18.24
C VAL A 107 8.51 0.67 -17.14
N PRO A 108 8.34 -0.64 -17.29
CA PRO A 108 7.82 -1.48 -16.20
C PRO A 108 8.70 -1.41 -14.95
N VAL A 109 8.07 -1.33 -13.78
CA VAL A 109 8.76 -1.14 -12.49
C VAL A 109 9.87 -2.18 -12.26
N TYR A 110 9.65 -3.45 -12.64
CA TYR A 110 10.69 -4.48 -12.48
C TYR A 110 12.02 -4.16 -13.20
N LYS A 111 11.95 -3.41 -14.32
CA LYS A 111 13.16 -2.97 -15.03
C LYS A 111 13.89 -1.88 -14.27
N LEU A 112 13.15 -1.00 -13.58
CA LEU A 112 13.73 0.04 -12.73
C LEU A 112 14.38 -0.56 -11.47
N LEU A 113 13.90 -1.71 -11.01
CA LEU A 113 14.40 -2.44 -9.84
C LEU A 113 15.54 -3.44 -10.15
N GLY A 114 16.13 -3.38 -11.33
CA GLY A 114 17.29 -4.22 -11.68
C GLY A 114 17.01 -5.30 -12.74
N GLY A 115 15.77 -5.39 -13.23
CA GLY A 115 15.41 -6.27 -14.33
C GLY A 115 14.79 -7.60 -13.91
N LYS A 116 14.64 -8.47 -14.87
CA LYS A 116 13.92 -9.74 -14.74
C LYS A 116 14.90 -10.87 -14.44
N THR A 117 14.67 -11.58 -13.35
CA THR A 117 15.50 -12.75 -12.97
C THR A 117 14.87 -14.07 -13.38
N ASN A 118 13.53 -14.14 -13.43
CA ASN A 118 12.78 -15.33 -13.77
C ASN A 118 11.65 -15.03 -14.75
N ASP A 119 11.46 -15.88 -15.77
CA ASP A 119 10.33 -15.76 -16.70
C ASP A 119 9.04 -16.34 -16.14
N LYS A 120 9.15 -17.29 -15.24
CA LYS A 120 8.02 -17.96 -14.59
C LYS A 120 8.25 -18.04 -13.09
N LEU A 121 7.23 -17.70 -12.34
CA LEU A 121 7.22 -17.83 -10.89
C LEU A 121 6.32 -19.00 -10.49
N ARG A 122 6.79 -19.81 -9.54
CA ARG A 122 5.94 -20.83 -8.93
C ARG A 122 4.90 -20.14 -8.05
N ALA A 123 3.64 -20.32 -8.39
CA ALA A 123 2.52 -19.82 -7.59
C ALA A 123 1.97 -20.91 -6.67
N TYR A 124 1.38 -20.50 -5.58
CA TYR A 124 0.54 -21.34 -4.74
C TYR A 124 -0.77 -20.60 -4.45
N ALA A 125 -1.85 -21.36 -4.28
CA ALA A 125 -3.12 -20.80 -3.89
C ALA A 125 -3.23 -20.83 -2.35
N SER A 126 -3.12 -19.66 -1.74
CA SER A 126 -3.31 -19.50 -0.29
C SER A 126 -4.80 -19.56 0.05
N GLN A 127 -5.13 -20.20 1.17
CA GLN A 127 -6.48 -20.13 1.77
C GLN A 127 -7.62 -20.72 0.91
N LEU A 128 -7.33 -21.63 0.00
CA LEU A 128 -8.38 -22.33 -0.77
C LEU A 128 -9.46 -22.96 0.12
N GLN A 129 -9.10 -23.42 1.31
CA GLN A 129 -10.03 -24.01 2.27
C GLN A 129 -11.11 -23.05 2.78
N PHE A 130 -10.92 -21.73 2.64
CA PHE A 130 -11.90 -20.76 3.13
C PHE A 130 -13.10 -20.55 2.21
N GLY A 131 -12.97 -20.82 0.92
CA GLY A 131 -14.05 -20.65 -0.05
C GLY A 131 -15.01 -21.85 -0.19
N TRP A 132 -14.67 -22.99 0.40
CA TRP A 132 -15.35 -24.28 0.12
C TRP A 132 -16.16 -24.81 1.30
N ARG A 133 -16.09 -24.19 2.46
CA ARG A 133 -16.72 -24.65 3.69
C ARG A 133 -17.84 -23.70 4.11
N LYS A 134 -19.00 -24.27 4.41
CA LYS A 134 -20.17 -23.53 4.92
C LYS A 134 -19.97 -23.00 6.35
N ASP A 135 -18.92 -23.47 7.04
CA ASP A 135 -18.55 -23.12 8.41
C ASP A 135 -17.53 -21.97 8.48
N ILE A 136 -17.37 -21.22 7.42
CA ILE A 136 -16.57 -19.95 7.42
C ILE A 136 -17.04 -19.01 8.54
N GLU A 137 -18.35 -18.98 8.82
CA GLU A 137 -18.93 -18.19 9.90
C GLU A 137 -18.31 -18.51 11.27
N ALA A 138 -17.88 -19.75 11.49
CA ALA A 138 -17.19 -20.13 12.72
C ALA A 138 -15.77 -19.51 12.85
N ARG A 139 -15.20 -18.98 11.78
CA ARG A 139 -13.88 -18.31 11.77
C ARG A 139 -13.99 -16.81 11.90
N ASP A 140 -15.14 -16.23 11.71
CA ASP A 140 -15.36 -14.82 12.01
C ASP A 140 -15.15 -14.57 13.51
N GLY A 141 -15.29 -15.59 14.35
CA GLY A 141 -14.88 -15.55 15.74
C GLY A 141 -13.36 -15.42 15.98
N LEU A 142 -12.51 -15.77 15.00
CA LEU A 142 -11.07 -15.53 15.05
C LEU A 142 -10.68 -14.10 14.70
N THR A 143 -11.57 -13.36 14.07
CA THR A 143 -11.39 -11.94 13.80
C THR A 143 -11.68 -11.07 15.02
N LEU A 144 -12.15 -11.66 16.11
CA LEU A 144 -12.50 -10.98 17.35
C LEU A 144 -11.42 -11.12 18.44
N LEU A 145 -10.28 -11.72 18.14
CA LEU A 145 -9.10 -11.70 18.98
C LEU A 145 -8.14 -10.62 18.55
#